data_4bfcdc7e242d715b934b658ce8eebddf
#
_entry.id   4bfcdc7e242d715b934b658ce8eebddf
#
_cell.length_a   1.000
_cell.length_b   1.000
_cell.length_c   1.000
_cell.angle_alpha   90.00
_cell.angle_beta   90.00
_cell.angle_gamma   90.00
#
_symmetry.space_group_name_H-M   'P 1'
#
loop_
_entity.id
_entity.type
_entity.pdbx_description
1 polymer ?
#
loop_
_entity_poly.entity_id
_entity_poly.type
_entity_poly.pdbx_seq_one_letter_code
_entity_poly.pdbx_strand_id
1 'polypeptide(L)'
;MKFFIKLTILIYLISLKHVYAADVEISGTQATREDLQASSTLTISGTLDGDLNNIVRGYIAAGNEIDNATVVVESGGVIQGKSNAIMGRETSGLTVTNSGTIEATSSKAIQLQDSQNATITNKSGGLIFADTNAIVQQSVGTEDATGASITNAGTIYSVENRAIYFYDGATDATFTNESGGIIYNTSTFATVQIDTNSTLVNSGTIDNRNSPSNAGIAIVGNNNTITLKDKSILVGKIDGGTTTGNTLKFQHGVGQGYFYETAGSFTLQDLDGNQVVKGSAGSVGQGGSETLDELLSYKSLNIRQFINRYKDSENFYDGNGWGETYTSLLNRKEHATNLALEYDLFNVGANLISPLENSDFILAFEAGVQDFEKDHKITYQNVSAGLYLPSN
;
A
#
# COMPACT_ATOMS: atom_id res chain seq x y z
N MET A 1 -2.36 73.15 -14.54
CA MET A 1 -1.91 71.87 -15.18
C MET A 1 -0.82 71.09 -14.41
N LYS A 2 0.17 71.72 -13.82
CA LYS A 2 1.23 71.03 -13.05
C LYS A 2 0.78 70.39 -11.72
N PHE A 3 -0.31 70.86 -11.12
CA PHE A 3 -0.83 70.31 -9.86
C PHE A 3 -1.63 68.98 -10.04
N PHE A 4 -2.35 68.89 -11.16
CA PHE A 4 -3.09 67.67 -11.50
C PHE A 4 -2.20 66.47 -11.88
N ILE A 5 -1.05 66.74 -12.54
CA ILE A 5 -0.10 65.71 -12.91
C ILE A 5 0.57 65.08 -11.67
N LYS A 6 0.88 65.87 -10.66
CA LYS A 6 1.45 65.35 -9.38
C LYS A 6 0.47 64.54 -8.57
N LEU A 7 -0.81 64.86 -8.58
CA LEU A 7 -1.87 64.09 -7.87
C LEU A 7 -2.16 62.74 -8.58
N THR A 8 -2.17 62.75 -9.91
CA THR A 8 -2.39 61.49 -10.68
C THR A 8 -1.22 60.51 -10.52
N ILE A 9 0.05 61.01 -10.49
CA ILE A 9 1.20 60.14 -10.23
C ILE A 9 1.18 59.62 -8.77
N LEU A 10 0.73 60.40 -7.81
CA LEU A 10 0.64 59.97 -6.41
C LEU A 10 -0.45 58.91 -6.21
N ILE A 11 -1.58 59.02 -6.89
CA ILE A 11 -2.65 58.04 -6.88
C ILE A 11 -2.22 56.74 -7.58
N TYR A 12 -1.44 56.85 -8.69
CA TYR A 12 -0.90 55.69 -9.38
C TYR A 12 0.20 54.96 -8.58
N LEU A 13 0.99 55.70 -7.79
CA LEU A 13 1.99 55.14 -6.88
C LEU A 13 1.36 54.50 -5.63
N ILE A 14 0.17 54.93 -5.22
CA ILE A 14 -0.59 54.32 -4.10
C ILE A 14 -1.32 53.05 -4.54
N SER A 15 -1.71 52.93 -5.82
CA SER A 15 -2.33 51.75 -6.40
C SER A 15 -1.34 50.63 -6.74
N LEU A 16 -0.03 50.85 -6.67
CA LEU A 16 1.05 49.87 -6.89
C LEU A 16 1.69 49.39 -5.58
N LYS A 17 1.00 49.42 -4.46
CA LYS A 17 1.38 48.53 -3.36
C LYS A 17 0.98 47.11 -3.80
N HIS A 18 1.91 46.45 -4.47
CA HIS A 18 1.95 45.01 -4.40
C HIS A 18 2.10 44.70 -2.91
N VAL A 19 1.05 44.21 -2.28
CA VAL A 19 1.14 43.56 -0.99
C VAL A 19 1.95 42.30 -1.29
N TYR A 20 3.25 42.34 -1.09
CA TYR A 20 4.05 41.13 -1.04
C TYR A 20 3.47 40.34 0.10
N ALA A 21 3.05 39.13 -0.18
CA ALA A 21 2.62 38.18 0.84
C ALA A 21 3.77 38.05 1.84
N ALA A 22 3.52 38.32 3.09
CA ALA A 22 4.53 38.17 4.13
C ALA A 22 4.53 36.74 4.61
N ASP A 23 5.73 36.17 4.73
CA ASP A 23 5.89 34.89 5.41
C ASP A 23 5.54 35.05 6.89
N VAL A 24 4.86 34.04 7.46
CA VAL A 24 4.39 34.02 8.85
C VAL A 24 5.06 32.87 9.58
N GLU A 25 5.63 33.12 10.74
CA GLU A 25 6.17 32.08 11.62
C GLU A 25 5.41 32.05 12.95
N ILE A 26 5.01 30.87 13.37
CA ILE A 26 4.37 30.61 14.66
C ILE A 26 5.29 29.69 15.47
N SER A 27 6.03 30.31 16.41
CA SER A 27 6.98 29.62 17.29
C SER A 27 6.45 29.37 18.70
N GLY A 28 5.33 30.00 19.09
CA GLY A 28 4.63 29.81 20.36
C GLY A 28 3.28 29.13 20.17
N THR A 29 2.40 29.25 21.17
CA THR A 29 1.01 28.78 21.06
C THR A 29 0.11 29.91 20.59
N GLN A 30 -0.64 29.66 19.52
CA GLN A 30 -1.61 30.60 18.95
C GLN A 30 -2.95 29.88 18.77
N ALA A 31 -4.04 30.57 19.09
CA ALA A 31 -5.40 30.03 19.02
C ALA A 31 -6.28 30.75 17.96
N THR A 32 -5.66 31.38 16.99
CA THR A 32 -6.36 32.13 15.92
C THR A 32 -6.16 31.44 14.58
N ARG A 33 -7.16 31.57 13.71
CA ARG A 33 -7.06 31.06 12.35
C ARG A 33 -6.04 31.85 11.53
N GLU A 34 -5.25 31.15 10.74
CA GLU A 34 -4.36 31.72 9.74
C GLU A 34 -4.95 31.60 8.33
N ASP A 35 -5.09 32.71 7.66
CA ASP A 35 -5.51 32.77 6.27
C ASP A 35 -4.24 32.86 5.39
N LEU A 36 -4.03 31.84 4.52
CA LEU A 36 -2.92 31.78 3.60
C LEU A 36 -2.98 32.95 2.61
N GLN A 37 -1.83 33.41 2.18
CA GLN A 37 -1.68 34.40 1.12
C GLN A 37 -0.99 33.75 -0.09
N ALA A 38 -1.32 34.21 -1.29
CA ALA A 38 -0.67 33.72 -2.50
C ALA A 38 0.86 33.87 -2.40
N SER A 39 1.59 32.83 -2.76
CA SER A 39 3.06 32.79 -2.74
C SER A 39 3.71 33.10 -1.39
N SER A 40 2.99 32.93 -0.28
CA SER A 40 3.54 33.09 1.09
C SER A 40 3.84 31.74 1.73
N THR A 41 4.69 31.75 2.74
CA THR A 41 5.01 30.59 3.58
C THR A 41 4.48 30.82 5.01
N LEU A 42 3.71 29.83 5.50
CA LEU A 42 3.34 29.72 6.92
C LEU A 42 4.20 28.62 7.55
N THR A 43 5.06 28.99 8.48
CA THR A 43 5.93 28.05 9.20
C THR A 43 5.45 27.87 10.62
N ILE A 44 5.26 26.64 11.06
CA ILE A 44 4.80 26.25 12.40
C ILE A 44 5.91 25.46 13.10
N SER A 45 6.60 26.07 14.03
CA SER A 45 7.53 25.44 14.95
C SER A 45 6.95 25.33 16.37
N GLY A 46 5.89 26.08 16.67
CA GLY A 46 5.09 26.01 17.89
C GLY A 46 3.75 25.29 17.68
N THR A 47 2.72 25.79 18.34
CA THR A 47 1.36 25.21 18.29
C THR A 47 0.36 26.20 17.74
N LEU A 48 -0.32 25.84 16.68
CA LEU A 48 -1.49 26.52 16.15
C LEU A 48 -2.70 25.65 16.48
N ASP A 49 -3.39 25.99 17.57
CA ASP A 49 -4.54 25.26 18.10
C ASP A 49 -5.74 26.20 18.19
N GLY A 50 -6.87 25.76 17.65
CA GLY A 50 -8.09 26.55 17.75
C GLY A 50 -9.34 25.71 17.58
N ASP A 51 -10.35 26.01 18.41
CA ASP A 51 -11.69 25.44 18.35
C ASP A 51 -12.49 25.96 17.12
N LEU A 52 -11.78 26.38 16.08
CA LEU A 52 -12.32 26.91 14.83
C LEU A 52 -12.46 25.83 13.78
N ASN A 53 -13.37 26.03 12.85
CA ASN A 53 -13.66 25.01 11.82
C ASN A 53 -12.54 24.79 10.81
N ASN A 54 -11.70 25.78 10.55
CA ASN A 54 -10.53 25.64 9.67
C ASN A 54 -9.43 26.49 10.26
N ILE A 55 -8.37 25.90 10.73
CA ILE A 55 -7.30 26.61 11.43
C ILE A 55 -6.33 27.25 10.44
N VAL A 56 -5.96 26.54 9.38
CA VAL A 56 -5.22 27.10 8.23
C VAL A 56 -6.14 27.08 7.03
N ARG A 57 -6.35 28.23 6.42
CA ARG A 57 -7.30 28.36 5.33
C ARG A 57 -6.69 28.99 4.07
N GLY A 58 -6.73 28.27 2.97
CA GLY A 58 -6.35 28.71 1.64
C GLY A 58 -7.57 29.16 0.80
N TYR A 59 -8.47 29.97 1.38
CA TYR A 59 -9.65 30.50 0.68
C TYR A 59 -10.14 31.75 1.41
N ILE A 60 -10.30 32.85 0.69
CA ILE A 60 -10.78 34.10 1.27
C ILE A 60 -12.19 34.45 0.79
N ALA A 61 -12.46 34.34 -0.51
CA ALA A 61 -13.79 34.54 -1.13
C ALA A 61 -13.77 34.02 -2.56
N ALA A 62 -14.95 33.73 -3.15
CA ALA A 62 -15.04 33.33 -4.55
C ALA A 62 -14.38 34.39 -5.47
N GLY A 63 -13.46 33.94 -6.32
CA GLY A 63 -12.67 34.77 -7.22
C GLY A 63 -11.38 35.35 -6.65
N ASN A 64 -11.00 34.99 -5.43
CA ASN A 64 -9.67 35.24 -4.85
C ASN A 64 -8.96 33.92 -4.62
N GLU A 65 -8.49 33.33 -5.70
CA GLU A 65 -7.68 32.12 -5.67
C GLU A 65 -6.36 32.36 -4.95
N ILE A 66 -5.95 31.41 -4.11
CA ILE A 66 -4.68 31.48 -3.40
C ILE A 66 -3.72 30.52 -4.08
N ASP A 67 -2.81 31.08 -4.88
CA ASP A 67 -1.86 30.30 -5.64
C ASP A 67 -0.51 30.19 -4.93
N ASN A 68 0.09 28.99 -5.04
CA ASN A 68 1.46 28.71 -4.60
C ASN A 68 1.75 29.03 -3.12
N ALA A 69 0.73 28.94 -2.25
CA ALA A 69 0.96 29.08 -0.81
C ALA A 69 1.67 27.83 -0.26
N THR A 70 2.49 28.05 0.76
CA THR A 70 3.26 26.99 1.40
C THR A 70 2.94 26.92 2.90
N VAL A 71 2.74 25.72 3.43
CA VAL A 71 2.63 25.43 4.85
C VAL A 71 3.75 24.48 5.25
N VAL A 72 4.57 24.89 6.21
CA VAL A 72 5.65 24.06 6.76
C VAL A 72 5.38 23.82 8.23
N VAL A 73 5.21 22.56 8.63
CA VAL A 73 5.13 22.14 10.03
C VAL A 73 6.46 21.49 10.39
N GLU A 74 7.22 22.15 11.21
CA GLU A 74 8.53 21.68 11.65
C GLU A 74 8.43 20.55 12.68
N SER A 75 9.54 19.91 12.97
CA SER A 75 9.59 18.89 14.03
C SER A 75 9.19 19.50 15.37
N GLY A 76 8.15 18.91 16.00
CA GLY A 76 7.54 19.45 17.24
C GLY A 76 6.46 20.50 17.00
N GLY A 77 6.33 21.06 15.78
CA GLY A 77 5.23 21.94 15.42
C GLY A 77 3.90 21.21 15.36
N VAL A 78 2.82 21.89 15.75
CA VAL A 78 1.46 21.30 15.79
C VAL A 78 0.46 22.24 15.14
N ILE A 79 -0.33 21.73 14.21
CA ILE A 79 -1.57 22.35 13.74
C ILE A 79 -2.72 21.48 14.22
N GLN A 80 -3.57 21.99 15.09
CA GLN A 80 -4.74 21.28 15.59
C GLN A 80 -6.02 22.08 15.29
N GLY A 81 -6.87 21.52 14.44
CA GLY A 81 -8.17 22.08 14.09
C GLY A 81 -9.33 21.25 14.60
N LYS A 82 -10.45 21.88 14.96
CA LYS A 82 -11.65 21.15 15.33
C LYS A 82 -12.26 20.43 14.14
N SER A 83 -12.52 21.13 13.03
CA SER A 83 -13.09 20.54 11.81
C SER A 83 -11.99 20.19 10.82
N ASN A 84 -11.40 21.19 10.16
CA ASN A 84 -10.25 20.94 9.29
C ASN A 84 -9.01 21.63 9.88
N ALA A 85 -7.87 20.92 9.92
CA ALA A 85 -6.63 21.56 10.30
C ALA A 85 -6.13 22.46 9.16
N ILE A 86 -6.08 21.96 7.94
CA ILE A 86 -5.75 22.73 6.74
C ILE A 86 -6.88 22.57 5.72
N MET A 87 -7.36 23.67 5.17
CA MET A 87 -8.32 23.70 4.08
C MET A 87 -7.79 24.52 2.91
N GLY A 88 -7.44 23.85 1.81
CA GLY A 88 -7.27 24.44 0.50
C GLY A 88 -8.60 24.33 -0.28
N ARG A 89 -9.17 25.47 -0.63
CA ARG A 89 -10.36 25.51 -1.50
C ARG A 89 -10.08 26.43 -2.68
N GLU A 90 -10.35 25.93 -3.88
CA GLU A 90 -10.09 26.70 -5.12
C GLU A 90 -8.62 27.23 -5.14
N THR A 91 -7.66 26.38 -4.67
CA THR A 91 -6.21 26.74 -4.62
C THR A 91 -5.48 26.07 -5.74
N SER A 92 -4.44 26.74 -6.27
CA SER A 92 -3.50 26.14 -7.21
C SER A 92 -2.09 26.10 -6.60
N GLY A 93 -1.44 24.94 -6.66
CA GLY A 93 -0.06 24.79 -6.21
C GLY A 93 0.14 24.90 -4.68
N LEU A 94 -0.89 24.64 -3.86
CA LEU A 94 -0.72 24.57 -2.40
C LEU A 94 0.31 23.51 -2.02
N THR A 95 1.34 23.91 -1.27
CA THR A 95 2.39 23.01 -0.78
C THR A 95 2.29 22.85 0.73
N VAL A 96 2.22 21.60 1.22
CA VAL A 96 2.24 21.27 2.66
C VAL A 96 3.42 20.34 2.93
N THR A 97 4.32 20.75 3.80
CA THR A 97 5.43 19.93 4.29
C THR A 97 5.28 19.71 5.78
N ASN A 98 5.12 18.44 6.21
CA ASN A 98 4.92 18.11 7.61
C ASN A 98 6.06 17.25 8.16
N SER A 99 6.72 17.75 9.21
CA SER A 99 7.66 17.02 10.06
C SER A 99 7.18 16.95 11.52
N GLY A 100 6.05 17.59 11.83
CA GLY A 100 5.41 17.64 13.13
C GLY A 100 4.05 16.94 13.14
N THR A 101 3.02 17.61 13.63
CA THR A 101 1.65 17.06 13.72
C THR A 101 0.65 17.97 13.03
N ILE A 102 -0.17 17.41 12.15
CA ILE A 102 -1.37 18.04 11.60
C ILE A 102 -2.57 17.20 12.04
N GLU A 103 -3.44 17.77 12.85
CA GLU A 103 -4.53 17.04 13.50
C GLU A 103 -5.89 17.73 13.32
N ALA A 104 -6.93 16.94 13.05
CA ALA A 104 -8.33 17.37 13.12
C ALA A 104 -9.12 16.48 14.06
N THR A 105 -9.74 17.10 15.06
CA THR A 105 -10.39 16.37 16.17
C THR A 105 -11.84 15.99 15.92
N SER A 106 -12.45 16.43 14.80
CA SER A 106 -13.82 16.04 14.49
C SER A 106 -14.12 15.95 12.97
N SER A 107 -13.13 16.17 12.09
CA SER A 107 -13.36 16.06 10.63
C SER A 107 -12.07 15.68 9.90
N LYS A 108 -11.52 16.57 9.03
CA LYS A 108 -10.43 16.24 8.11
C LYS A 108 -9.15 16.97 8.47
N ALA A 109 -7.99 16.30 8.45
CA ALA A 109 -6.73 16.99 8.71
C ALA A 109 -6.39 17.93 7.55
N ILE A 110 -6.38 17.44 6.33
CA ILE A 110 -6.14 18.26 5.13
C ILE A 110 -7.29 18.04 4.14
N GLN A 111 -8.01 19.09 3.81
CA GLN A 111 -9.05 19.08 2.80
C GLN A 111 -8.63 19.94 1.60
N LEU A 112 -8.61 19.34 0.42
CA LEU A 112 -8.40 19.96 -0.88
C LEU A 112 -9.74 19.90 -1.64
N GLN A 113 -10.40 21.04 -1.74
CA GLN A 113 -11.68 21.17 -2.43
C GLN A 113 -11.51 22.04 -3.68
N ASP A 114 -11.89 21.52 -4.84
CA ASP A 114 -11.73 22.24 -6.11
C ASP A 114 -10.31 22.80 -6.31
N SER A 115 -9.29 22.06 -5.81
CA SER A 115 -7.90 22.49 -5.75
C SER A 115 -7.05 21.74 -6.77
N GLN A 116 -6.10 22.46 -7.39
CA GLN A 116 -5.25 21.92 -8.44
C GLN A 116 -3.78 21.85 -8.00
N ASN A 117 -3.08 20.82 -8.44
CA ASN A 117 -1.64 20.65 -8.30
C ASN A 117 -1.11 20.82 -6.87
N ALA A 118 -1.90 20.46 -5.87
CA ALA A 118 -1.46 20.50 -4.48
C ALA A 118 -0.35 19.48 -4.22
N THR A 119 0.65 19.84 -3.43
CA THR A 119 1.74 18.94 -3.02
C THR A 119 1.74 18.77 -1.51
N ILE A 120 1.62 17.55 -1.03
CA ILE A 120 1.66 17.21 0.40
C ILE A 120 2.83 16.25 0.63
N THR A 121 3.77 16.65 1.48
CA THR A 121 4.89 15.81 1.91
C THR A 121 4.84 15.59 3.41
N ASN A 122 4.53 14.37 3.83
CA ASN A 122 4.62 13.94 5.21
C ASN A 122 5.95 13.23 5.43
N LYS A 123 6.89 13.92 6.08
CA LYS A 123 8.25 13.42 6.30
C LYS A 123 8.29 12.35 7.39
N SER A 124 9.39 11.64 7.48
CA SER A 124 9.63 10.69 8.57
C SER A 124 9.48 11.36 9.94
N GLY A 125 8.68 10.73 10.82
CA GLY A 125 8.29 11.29 12.11
C GLY A 125 7.08 12.23 12.07
N GLY A 126 6.67 12.70 10.88
CA GLY A 126 5.45 13.52 10.72
C GLY A 126 4.18 12.70 10.93
N LEU A 127 3.19 13.30 11.58
CA LEU A 127 1.86 12.74 11.81
C LEU A 127 0.79 13.60 11.13
N ILE A 128 -0.05 12.99 10.31
CA ILE A 128 -1.30 13.57 9.81
C ILE A 128 -2.44 12.72 10.33
N PHE A 129 -3.23 13.27 11.22
CA PHE A 129 -4.28 12.56 11.94
C PHE A 129 -5.64 13.24 11.77
N ALA A 130 -6.70 12.45 11.63
CA ALA A 130 -8.06 12.97 11.64
C ALA A 130 -9.07 11.99 12.23
N ASP A 131 -10.10 12.53 12.82
CA ASP A 131 -11.23 11.75 13.28
C ASP A 131 -11.97 11.10 12.09
N THR A 132 -12.23 11.84 11.02
CA THR A 132 -12.90 11.25 9.86
C THR A 132 -11.91 10.87 8.74
N ASN A 133 -11.38 11.82 7.97
CA ASN A 133 -10.46 11.54 6.86
C ASN A 133 -9.17 12.34 7.06
N ALA A 134 -8.01 11.70 6.94
CA ALA A 134 -6.76 12.44 7.14
C ALA A 134 -6.49 13.39 5.96
N ILE A 135 -6.55 12.90 4.72
CA ILE A 135 -6.38 13.73 3.53
C ILE A 135 -7.54 13.50 2.57
N VAL A 136 -8.18 14.56 2.13
CA VAL A 136 -9.31 14.53 1.18
C VAL A 136 -9.01 15.42 -0.01
N GLN A 137 -9.25 14.90 -1.21
CA GLN A 137 -9.38 15.70 -2.43
C GLN A 137 -10.73 15.42 -3.09
N GLN A 138 -11.43 16.48 -3.44
CA GLN A 138 -12.76 16.40 -4.07
C GLN A 138 -13.05 17.60 -4.97
N SER A 139 -13.84 17.40 -6.01
CA SER A 139 -14.50 18.46 -6.76
C SER A 139 -15.93 18.64 -6.24
N VAL A 140 -16.31 19.83 -5.86
CA VAL A 140 -17.66 20.13 -5.33
C VAL A 140 -18.34 21.23 -6.16
N GLY A 141 -17.57 22.01 -6.88
CA GLY A 141 -18.03 23.14 -7.68
C GLY A 141 -17.95 22.90 -9.18
N THR A 142 -17.54 23.94 -9.89
CA THR A 142 -17.31 23.94 -11.34
C THR A 142 -15.84 23.76 -11.71
N GLU A 143 -14.96 23.84 -10.73
CA GLU A 143 -13.53 23.66 -10.89
C GLU A 143 -13.12 22.21 -10.66
N ASP A 144 -12.12 21.77 -11.40
CA ASP A 144 -11.61 20.41 -11.29
C ASP A 144 -10.62 20.27 -10.11
N ALA A 145 -10.79 19.24 -9.31
CA ALA A 145 -9.81 18.83 -8.29
C ALA A 145 -8.79 17.88 -8.91
N THR A 146 -7.64 18.39 -9.37
CA THR A 146 -6.72 17.59 -10.20
C THR A 146 -5.27 17.75 -9.80
N GLY A 147 -4.46 16.73 -10.10
CA GLY A 147 -3.00 16.80 -10.05
C GLY A 147 -2.40 16.83 -8.65
N ALA A 148 -3.12 16.42 -7.61
CA ALA A 148 -2.51 16.36 -6.27
C ALA A 148 -1.37 15.35 -6.20
N SER A 149 -0.28 15.73 -5.54
CA SER A 149 0.88 14.89 -5.27
C SER A 149 1.06 14.69 -3.77
N ILE A 150 0.97 13.44 -3.30
CA ILE A 150 1.15 13.11 -1.88
C ILE A 150 2.33 12.15 -1.74
N THR A 151 3.28 12.52 -0.88
CA THR A 151 4.41 11.67 -0.48
C THR A 151 4.36 11.46 1.03
N ASN A 152 4.37 10.20 1.46
CA ASN A 152 4.34 9.82 2.87
C ASN A 152 5.55 8.97 3.26
N ALA A 153 6.37 9.49 4.17
CA ALA A 153 7.42 8.77 4.88
C ALA A 153 7.14 8.68 6.39
N GLY A 154 6.07 9.34 6.86
CA GLY A 154 5.60 9.37 8.26
C GLY A 154 4.35 8.52 8.46
N THR A 155 3.44 9.01 9.30
CA THR A 155 2.17 8.35 9.59
C THR A 155 0.99 9.19 9.12
N ILE A 156 0.06 8.57 8.40
CA ILE A 156 -1.24 9.13 8.04
C ILE A 156 -2.32 8.22 8.60
N TYR A 157 -3.20 8.77 9.44
CA TYR A 157 -4.15 7.98 10.20
C TYR A 157 -5.54 8.61 10.24
N SER A 158 -6.58 7.78 10.18
CA SER A 158 -7.98 8.19 10.41
C SER A 158 -8.72 7.20 11.30
N VAL A 159 -9.74 7.67 12.01
CA VAL A 159 -10.53 6.86 12.94
C VAL A 159 -11.79 6.32 12.28
N GLU A 160 -12.66 7.19 11.80
CA GLU A 160 -14.03 6.83 11.39
C GLU A 160 -14.18 6.55 9.89
N ASN A 161 -13.21 6.97 9.07
CA ASN A 161 -13.34 6.85 7.61
C ASN A 161 -11.99 6.49 6.97
N ARG A 162 -11.69 6.99 5.77
CA ARG A 162 -10.48 6.69 5.00
C ARG A 162 -9.32 7.57 5.42
N ALA A 163 -8.12 7.03 5.47
CA ALA A 163 -6.94 7.86 5.69
C ALA A 163 -6.68 8.78 4.48
N ILE A 164 -6.83 8.27 3.26
CA ILE A 164 -6.74 9.05 2.03
C ILE A 164 -8.02 8.84 1.22
N TYR A 165 -8.65 9.94 0.82
CA TYR A 165 -9.94 9.91 0.17
C TYR A 165 -10.01 10.86 -1.03
N PHE A 166 -9.81 10.31 -2.23
CA PHE A 166 -10.00 11.01 -3.50
C PHE A 166 -11.32 10.54 -4.12
N TYR A 167 -12.20 11.49 -4.44
CA TYR A 167 -13.53 11.19 -4.97
C TYR A 167 -14.17 12.40 -5.67
N ASP A 168 -15.29 12.18 -6.30
CA ASP A 168 -16.10 13.21 -6.99
C ASP A 168 -15.27 14.02 -7.99
N GLY A 169 -14.55 13.33 -8.88
CA GLY A 169 -13.76 13.96 -9.93
C GLY A 169 -12.35 14.41 -9.51
N ALA A 170 -11.84 13.90 -8.39
CA ALA A 170 -10.43 14.07 -8.04
C ALA A 170 -9.55 13.24 -8.99
N THR A 171 -8.99 13.85 -10.03
CA THR A 171 -8.26 13.16 -11.09
C THR A 171 -6.76 13.41 -11.07
N ASP A 172 -6.03 12.58 -11.82
CA ASP A 172 -4.60 12.77 -12.12
C ASP A 172 -3.70 12.87 -10.87
N ALA A 173 -4.14 12.29 -9.76
CA ALA A 173 -3.39 12.35 -8.51
C ALA A 173 -2.23 11.35 -8.49
N THR A 174 -1.13 11.74 -7.86
CA THR A 174 0.01 10.87 -7.59
C THR A 174 0.17 10.68 -6.08
N PHE A 175 0.21 9.43 -5.66
CA PHE A 175 0.39 9.08 -4.28
C PHE A 175 1.57 8.12 -4.11
N THR A 176 2.54 8.47 -3.27
CA THR A 176 3.71 7.64 -2.94
C THR A 176 3.78 7.41 -1.43
N ASN A 177 3.64 6.17 -1.01
CA ASN A 177 3.95 5.74 0.35
C ASN A 177 5.36 5.16 0.36
N GLU A 178 6.29 5.89 0.94
CA GLU A 178 7.70 5.52 0.97
C GLU A 178 7.98 4.38 1.96
N SER A 179 9.16 3.80 1.87
CA SER A 179 9.61 2.79 2.82
C SER A 179 9.61 3.36 4.24
N GLY A 180 8.93 2.68 5.17
CA GLY A 180 8.70 3.15 6.53
C GLY A 180 7.47 4.04 6.71
N GLY A 181 6.87 4.53 5.62
CA GLY A 181 5.60 5.26 5.67
C GLY A 181 4.44 4.34 6.07
N ILE A 182 3.58 4.81 6.97
CA ILE A 182 2.45 4.05 7.48
C ILE A 182 1.16 4.81 7.21
N ILE A 183 0.18 4.13 6.62
CA ILE A 183 -1.15 4.66 6.36
C ILE A 183 -2.15 3.65 6.89
N TYR A 184 -3.01 4.07 7.81
CA TYR A 184 -4.00 3.16 8.34
C TYR A 184 -5.29 3.88 8.75
N ASN A 185 -6.36 3.10 8.88
CA ASN A 185 -7.61 3.54 9.51
C ASN A 185 -8.11 2.49 10.49
N THR A 186 -9.01 2.92 11.37
CA THR A 186 -9.70 2.02 12.31
C THR A 186 -11.15 1.76 11.93
N SER A 187 -11.58 2.27 10.78
CA SER A 187 -12.94 2.13 10.27
C SER A 187 -13.13 0.86 9.43
N THR A 188 -14.36 0.66 8.96
CA THR A 188 -14.68 -0.40 7.98
C THR A 188 -14.52 0.04 6.52
N PHE A 189 -14.18 1.30 6.28
CA PHE A 189 -13.94 1.81 4.93
C PHE A 189 -12.54 1.42 4.43
N ALA A 190 -12.32 1.54 3.14
CA ALA A 190 -10.98 1.40 2.57
C ALA A 190 -9.99 2.37 3.22
N THR A 191 -8.75 1.95 3.42
CA THR A 191 -7.72 2.85 3.99
C THR A 191 -7.36 3.95 3.00
N VAL A 192 -7.20 3.61 1.73
CA VAL A 192 -6.92 4.53 0.62
C VAL A 192 -7.99 4.37 -0.45
N GLN A 193 -8.54 5.47 -0.92
CA GLN A 193 -9.39 5.50 -2.12
C GLN A 193 -8.79 6.46 -3.14
N ILE A 194 -8.70 6.01 -4.39
CA ILE A 194 -8.22 6.81 -5.53
C ILE A 194 -9.31 6.90 -6.62
N ASP A 195 -9.29 7.98 -7.35
CA ASP A 195 -10.19 8.23 -8.48
C ASP A 195 -9.41 8.22 -9.81
N THR A 196 -10.02 8.65 -10.88
CA THR A 196 -9.60 8.48 -12.28
C THR A 196 -8.17 8.97 -12.58
N ASN A 197 -7.47 8.25 -13.44
CA ASN A 197 -6.12 8.54 -13.94
C ASN A 197 -5.03 8.68 -12.85
N SER A 198 -5.28 8.17 -11.67
CA SER A 198 -4.37 8.34 -10.53
C SER A 198 -3.30 7.26 -10.47
N THR A 199 -2.16 7.61 -9.89
CA THR A 199 -1.04 6.69 -9.67
C THR A 199 -0.78 6.54 -8.18
N LEU A 200 -0.71 5.28 -7.70
CA LEU A 200 -0.33 4.94 -6.34
C LEU A 200 0.92 4.07 -6.36
N VAL A 201 1.94 4.46 -5.60
CA VAL A 201 3.16 3.67 -5.38
C VAL A 201 3.28 3.38 -3.89
N ASN A 202 3.29 2.11 -3.52
CA ASN A 202 3.47 1.69 -2.14
C ASN A 202 4.78 0.94 -1.95
N SER A 203 5.64 1.47 -1.07
CA SER A 203 6.85 0.82 -0.55
C SER A 203 6.80 0.70 0.98
N GLY A 204 5.75 1.23 1.62
CA GLY A 204 5.51 1.21 3.05
C GLY A 204 4.32 0.31 3.43
N THR A 205 3.60 0.70 4.45
CA THR A 205 2.43 -0.02 4.96
C THR A 205 1.13 0.73 4.66
N ILE A 206 0.16 0.03 4.07
CA ILE A 206 -1.25 0.44 3.98
C ILE A 206 -2.06 -0.61 4.73
N ASP A 207 -2.76 -0.21 5.80
CA ASP A 207 -3.30 -1.14 6.77
C ASP A 207 -4.79 -0.90 7.06
N ASN A 208 -5.62 -1.89 6.75
CA ASN A 208 -7.03 -1.96 7.12
C ASN A 208 -7.28 -3.13 8.10
N ARG A 209 -6.44 -3.26 9.14
CA ARG A 209 -6.47 -4.43 10.05
C ARG A 209 -7.77 -4.61 10.82
N ASN A 210 -8.52 -3.55 11.06
CA ASN A 210 -9.81 -3.65 11.75
C ASN A 210 -10.93 -4.21 10.85
N SER A 211 -10.69 -4.19 9.55
CA SER A 211 -11.59 -4.76 8.54
C SER A 211 -10.79 -5.36 7.38
N PRO A 212 -9.97 -6.40 7.63
CA PRO A 212 -9.04 -6.93 6.63
C PRO A 212 -9.75 -7.58 5.42
N SER A 213 -11.02 -7.94 5.56
CA SER A 213 -11.87 -8.40 4.45
C SER A 213 -12.32 -7.25 3.51
N ASN A 214 -12.18 -6.01 3.95
CA ASN A 214 -12.49 -4.83 3.16
C ASN A 214 -11.27 -4.38 2.37
N ALA A 215 -11.44 -3.35 1.52
CA ALA A 215 -10.35 -2.86 0.72
C ALA A 215 -9.30 -2.13 1.59
N GLY A 216 -8.03 -2.49 1.43
CA GLY A 216 -6.93 -1.62 1.80
C GLY A 216 -6.82 -0.46 0.80
N ILE A 217 -7.01 -0.76 -0.49
CA ILE A 217 -7.05 0.22 -1.57
C ILE A 217 -8.34 0.04 -2.36
N ALA A 218 -9.18 1.07 -2.44
CA ALA A 218 -10.37 1.14 -3.28
C ALA A 218 -10.12 2.05 -4.49
N ILE A 219 -10.62 1.64 -5.64
CA ILE A 219 -10.55 2.39 -6.90
C ILE A 219 -11.97 2.69 -7.34
N VAL A 220 -12.31 3.95 -7.46
CA VAL A 220 -13.66 4.39 -7.86
C VAL A 220 -13.69 5.00 -9.27
N GLY A 221 -12.52 5.30 -9.86
CA GLY A 221 -12.37 5.81 -11.22
C GLY A 221 -11.63 4.85 -12.15
N ASN A 222 -11.46 5.25 -13.39
CA ASN A 222 -10.83 4.46 -14.44
C ASN A 222 -9.34 4.81 -14.66
N ASN A 223 -8.61 3.93 -15.34
CA ASN A 223 -7.24 4.15 -15.82
C ASN A 223 -6.21 4.42 -14.71
N ASN A 224 -6.40 3.84 -13.54
CA ASN A 224 -5.47 4.00 -12.45
C ASN A 224 -4.30 3.02 -12.53
N THR A 225 -3.15 3.42 -12.01
CA THR A 225 -1.97 2.55 -11.87
C THR A 225 -1.60 2.42 -10.40
N ILE A 226 -1.55 1.20 -9.90
CA ILE A 226 -1.05 0.88 -8.55
C ILE A 226 0.24 0.08 -8.70
N THR A 227 1.31 0.53 -8.07
CA THR A 227 2.60 -0.18 -7.99
C THR A 227 2.88 -0.60 -6.55
N LEU A 228 3.03 -1.89 -6.34
CA LEU A 228 3.42 -2.47 -5.05
C LEU A 228 4.88 -2.90 -5.15
N LYS A 229 5.72 -2.31 -4.29
CA LYS A 229 7.18 -2.52 -4.30
C LYS A 229 7.62 -3.49 -3.21
N ASP A 230 8.88 -3.88 -3.28
CA ASP A 230 9.52 -4.74 -2.28
C ASP A 230 9.29 -4.19 -0.86
N LYS A 231 9.00 -5.11 0.07
CA LYS A 231 8.68 -4.83 1.48
C LYS A 231 7.41 -4.01 1.71
N SER A 232 6.63 -3.72 0.68
CA SER A 232 5.32 -3.11 0.88
C SER A 232 4.39 -4.07 1.63
N ILE A 233 3.68 -3.53 2.61
CA ILE A 233 2.65 -4.26 3.35
C ILE A 233 1.30 -3.68 2.96
N LEU A 234 0.40 -4.55 2.56
CA LEU A 234 -1.00 -4.21 2.31
C LEU A 234 -1.89 -5.17 3.11
N VAL A 235 -2.65 -4.64 4.05
CA VAL A 235 -3.68 -5.37 4.77
C VAL A 235 -5.03 -4.96 4.19
N GLY A 236 -5.79 -5.94 3.71
CA GLY A 236 -7.01 -5.74 2.93
C GLY A 236 -6.79 -5.92 1.43
N LYS A 237 -7.87 -6.04 0.68
CA LYS A 237 -7.84 -6.28 -0.77
C LYS A 237 -7.61 -5.00 -1.57
N ILE A 238 -7.27 -5.17 -2.84
CA ILE A 238 -7.32 -4.10 -3.86
C ILE A 238 -8.63 -4.24 -4.60
N ASP A 239 -9.53 -3.28 -4.43
CA ASP A 239 -10.89 -3.34 -4.96
C ASP A 239 -11.07 -2.30 -6.08
N GLY A 240 -11.16 -2.79 -7.31
CA GLY A 240 -11.46 -1.97 -8.49
C GLY A 240 -12.94 -1.86 -8.81
N GLY A 241 -13.80 -2.54 -8.06
CA GLY A 241 -15.25 -2.50 -8.33
C GLY A 241 -15.59 -2.82 -9.78
N THR A 242 -16.33 -1.93 -10.43
CA THR A 242 -16.73 -2.02 -11.87
C THR A 242 -15.88 -1.14 -12.78
N THR A 243 -14.82 -0.51 -12.28
CA THR A 243 -13.96 0.39 -13.04
C THR A 243 -13.09 -0.36 -14.05
N THR A 244 -12.61 0.35 -15.08
CA THR A 244 -11.86 -0.24 -16.19
C THR A 244 -10.53 0.47 -16.44
N GLY A 245 -9.64 -0.17 -17.19
CA GLY A 245 -8.34 0.40 -17.56
C GLY A 245 -7.32 0.43 -16.42
N ASN A 246 -7.63 -0.16 -15.26
CA ASN A 246 -6.73 -0.15 -14.12
C ASN A 246 -5.60 -1.18 -14.25
N THR A 247 -4.41 -0.79 -13.81
CA THR A 247 -3.20 -1.61 -13.88
C THR A 247 -2.62 -1.80 -12.48
N LEU A 248 -2.31 -3.05 -12.14
CA LEU A 248 -1.50 -3.40 -10.96
C LEU A 248 -0.11 -3.80 -11.41
N LYS A 249 0.89 -3.11 -10.88
CA LYS A 249 2.31 -3.37 -11.12
C LYS A 249 2.96 -3.89 -9.85
N PHE A 250 3.78 -4.93 -9.99
CA PHE A 250 4.50 -5.55 -8.89
C PHE A 250 6.00 -5.40 -9.12
N GLN A 251 6.72 -4.96 -8.09
CA GLN A 251 8.17 -4.78 -8.11
C GLN A 251 8.75 -5.27 -6.78
N HIS A 252 8.79 -6.59 -6.59
CA HIS A 252 9.25 -7.25 -5.37
C HIS A 252 10.65 -7.85 -5.49
N GLY A 253 11.25 -7.80 -6.66
CA GLY A 253 12.51 -8.44 -6.99
C GLY A 253 12.33 -9.70 -7.85
N VAL A 254 13.39 -10.05 -8.56
CA VAL A 254 13.42 -11.24 -9.42
C VAL A 254 13.25 -12.49 -8.56
N GLY A 255 12.32 -13.34 -8.94
CA GLY A 255 12.06 -14.61 -8.27
C GLY A 255 11.39 -14.50 -6.90
N GLN A 256 10.85 -13.35 -6.51
CA GLN A 256 10.13 -13.18 -5.25
C GLN A 256 8.67 -13.65 -5.37
N GLY A 257 8.20 -14.37 -4.34
CA GLY A 257 6.79 -14.72 -4.19
C GLY A 257 6.01 -13.59 -3.54
N TYR A 258 4.81 -13.31 -4.05
CA TYR A 258 3.87 -12.36 -3.46
C TYR A 258 2.45 -12.79 -3.77
N PHE A 259 1.53 -12.29 -2.97
CA PHE A 259 0.10 -12.49 -3.19
C PHE A 259 -0.68 -11.29 -2.68
N TYR A 260 -1.62 -10.81 -3.49
CA TYR A 260 -2.56 -9.76 -3.14
C TYR A 260 -3.98 -10.16 -3.52
N GLU A 261 -4.89 -10.07 -2.58
CA GLU A 261 -6.30 -10.26 -2.88
C GLU A 261 -6.82 -9.09 -3.71
N THR A 262 -7.50 -9.40 -4.81
CA THR A 262 -8.05 -8.39 -5.71
C THR A 262 -9.53 -8.64 -5.99
N ALA A 263 -10.31 -7.56 -6.18
CA ALA A 263 -11.66 -7.59 -6.68
C ALA A 263 -11.79 -6.59 -7.83
N GLY A 264 -12.53 -6.96 -8.88
CA GLY A 264 -12.62 -6.16 -10.10
C GLY A 264 -11.66 -6.62 -11.20
N SER A 265 -11.49 -5.79 -12.22
CA SER A 265 -10.70 -6.11 -13.41
C SER A 265 -9.42 -5.28 -13.45
N PHE A 266 -8.28 -5.96 -13.60
CA PHE A 266 -6.96 -5.34 -13.67
C PHE A 266 -6.11 -5.92 -14.78
N THR A 267 -5.30 -5.07 -15.40
CA THR A 267 -4.10 -5.50 -16.13
C THR A 267 -2.99 -5.73 -15.12
N LEU A 268 -2.46 -6.95 -15.05
CA LEU A 268 -1.41 -7.34 -14.11
C LEU A 268 -0.06 -7.33 -14.80
N GLN A 269 0.93 -6.67 -14.21
CA GLN A 269 2.29 -6.55 -14.73
C GLN A 269 3.31 -6.71 -13.61
N ASP A 270 4.19 -7.71 -13.73
CA ASP A 270 5.37 -7.81 -12.89
C ASP A 270 6.56 -7.12 -13.57
N LEU A 271 7.15 -6.15 -12.89
CA LEU A 271 8.25 -5.33 -13.43
C LEU A 271 9.62 -6.03 -13.36
N ASP A 272 9.72 -7.08 -12.56
CA ASP A 272 10.92 -7.90 -12.40
C ASP A 272 10.91 -9.14 -13.31
N GLY A 273 9.84 -9.31 -14.11
CA GLY A 273 9.69 -10.40 -15.08
C GLY A 273 9.20 -11.72 -14.49
N ASN A 274 8.70 -11.73 -13.25
CA ASN A 274 8.08 -12.92 -12.68
C ASN A 274 6.72 -13.18 -13.35
N GLN A 275 6.36 -14.46 -13.46
CA GLN A 275 5.06 -14.82 -13.99
C GLN A 275 3.96 -14.54 -12.97
N VAL A 276 3.03 -13.66 -13.31
CA VAL A 276 1.84 -13.41 -12.49
C VAL A 276 0.85 -14.57 -12.65
N VAL A 277 0.44 -15.16 -11.53
CA VAL A 277 -0.50 -16.28 -11.50
C VAL A 277 -1.93 -15.74 -11.47
N LYS A 278 -2.80 -16.37 -12.30
CA LYS A 278 -4.20 -15.99 -12.41
C LYS A 278 -5.00 -16.19 -11.12
N GLY A 279 -5.99 -15.34 -10.93
CA GLY A 279 -6.99 -15.43 -9.88
C GLY A 279 -6.95 -14.24 -8.94
N SER A 280 -5.98 -14.17 -8.11
CA SER A 280 -5.58 -12.97 -7.37
C SER A 280 -4.19 -12.58 -7.82
N ALA A 281 -3.84 -11.32 -7.63
CA ALA A 281 -2.54 -10.84 -8.08
C ALA A 281 -1.42 -11.47 -7.25
N GLY A 282 -0.80 -12.49 -7.80
CA GLY A 282 0.24 -13.24 -7.11
C GLY A 282 1.29 -13.77 -8.08
N SER A 283 2.45 -14.07 -7.56
CA SER A 283 3.52 -14.74 -8.28
C SER A 283 4.08 -15.88 -7.43
N VAL A 284 4.34 -17.01 -8.07
CA VAL A 284 5.10 -18.11 -7.50
C VAL A 284 6.57 -17.86 -7.87
N GLY A 285 7.20 -16.91 -7.20
CA GLY A 285 8.61 -16.61 -7.39
C GLY A 285 9.55 -17.65 -6.77
N GLN A 286 10.76 -17.25 -6.38
CA GLN A 286 11.72 -18.15 -5.70
C GLN A 286 11.13 -18.81 -4.45
N GLY A 287 10.25 -18.13 -3.72
CA GLY A 287 9.56 -18.73 -2.60
C GLY A 287 8.70 -19.92 -2.98
N GLY A 288 8.02 -19.87 -4.13
CA GLY A 288 7.32 -21.02 -4.70
C GLY A 288 8.26 -22.12 -5.16
N SER A 289 9.41 -21.76 -5.75
CA SER A 289 10.47 -22.72 -6.12
C SER A 289 11.07 -23.38 -4.89
N GLU A 290 11.41 -22.62 -3.85
CA GLU A 290 11.92 -23.18 -2.59
C GLU A 290 10.90 -24.11 -1.93
N THR A 291 9.64 -23.72 -1.90
CA THR A 291 8.56 -24.56 -1.37
C THR A 291 8.42 -25.85 -2.17
N LEU A 292 8.52 -25.78 -3.50
CA LEU A 292 8.50 -26.94 -4.37
C LEU A 292 9.75 -27.81 -4.16
N ASP A 293 10.92 -27.20 -4.05
CA ASP A 293 12.19 -27.90 -3.80
C ASP A 293 12.19 -28.58 -2.41
N GLU A 294 11.61 -27.96 -1.39
CA GLU A 294 11.41 -28.58 -0.09
C GLU A 294 10.47 -29.79 -0.19
N LEU A 295 9.34 -29.67 -0.89
CA LEU A 295 8.43 -30.79 -1.11
C LEU A 295 9.10 -31.94 -1.86
N LEU A 296 9.83 -31.65 -2.93
CA LEU A 296 10.56 -32.65 -3.70
C LEU A 296 11.69 -33.30 -2.90
N SER A 297 12.38 -32.53 -2.10
CA SER A 297 13.43 -33.02 -1.19
C SER A 297 12.85 -33.93 -0.13
N TYR A 298 11.74 -33.53 0.49
CA TYR A 298 11.04 -34.34 1.48
C TYR A 298 10.53 -35.66 0.88
N LYS A 299 9.95 -35.60 -0.31
CA LYS A 299 9.52 -36.78 -1.05
C LYS A 299 10.71 -37.70 -1.38
N SER A 300 11.80 -37.13 -1.86
CA SER A 300 13.02 -37.91 -2.15
C SER A 300 13.57 -38.61 -0.90
N LEU A 301 13.52 -37.93 0.24
CA LEU A 301 13.90 -38.50 1.52
C LEU A 301 12.97 -39.68 1.91
N ASN A 302 11.67 -39.51 1.76
CA ASN A 302 10.69 -40.58 2.05
C ASN A 302 10.89 -41.81 1.17
N ILE A 303 11.09 -41.62 -0.13
CA ILE A 303 11.39 -42.72 -1.07
C ILE A 303 12.70 -43.41 -0.67
N ARG A 304 13.76 -42.65 -0.34
CA ARG A 304 15.04 -43.22 0.09
C ARG A 304 14.90 -44.03 1.37
N GLN A 305 14.15 -43.53 2.34
CA GLN A 305 13.88 -44.26 3.58
C GLN A 305 13.08 -45.52 3.33
N PHE A 306 12.09 -45.46 2.43
CA PHE A 306 11.31 -46.62 2.01
C PHE A 306 12.19 -47.70 1.37
N ILE A 307 13.08 -47.33 0.43
CA ILE A 307 14.04 -48.25 -0.19
C ILE A 307 14.96 -48.89 0.87
N ASN A 308 15.46 -48.12 1.83
CA ASN A 308 16.32 -48.65 2.89
C ASN A 308 15.55 -49.66 3.75
N ARG A 309 14.30 -49.35 4.15
CA ARG A 309 13.48 -50.30 4.94
C ARG A 309 13.17 -51.60 4.14
N TYR A 310 12.92 -51.46 2.84
CA TYR A 310 12.74 -52.64 1.97
C TYR A 310 13.99 -53.47 1.94
N LYS A 311 15.20 -52.90 1.77
CA LYS A 311 16.48 -53.59 1.72
C LYS A 311 16.78 -54.36 3.05
N ASP A 312 16.36 -53.81 4.15
CA ASP A 312 16.53 -54.42 5.46
C ASP A 312 15.44 -55.43 5.81
N SER A 313 14.45 -55.67 4.93
CA SER A 313 13.37 -56.58 5.12
C SER A 313 13.66 -57.97 4.55
N GLU A 314 12.97 -59.01 5.08
CA GLU A 314 13.02 -60.38 4.50
C GLU A 314 12.47 -60.37 3.07
N ASN A 315 11.48 -59.48 2.73
CA ASN A 315 10.91 -59.35 1.40
C ASN A 315 11.97 -59.06 0.32
N PHE A 316 13.03 -58.30 0.61
CA PHE A 316 14.11 -58.05 -0.31
C PHE A 316 14.87 -59.34 -0.65
N TYR A 317 15.19 -60.18 0.36
CA TYR A 317 15.92 -61.39 0.18
C TYR A 317 15.08 -62.48 -0.49
N ASP A 318 13.77 -62.46 -0.27
CA ASP A 318 12.86 -63.42 -0.89
C ASP A 318 12.39 -62.99 -2.28
N GLY A 319 12.80 -61.81 -2.76
CA GLY A 319 12.38 -61.26 -4.05
C GLY A 319 10.91 -60.86 -4.11
N ASN A 320 10.31 -60.54 -2.99
CA ASN A 320 8.89 -60.15 -2.89
C ASN A 320 8.73 -58.63 -3.04
N GLY A 321 7.59 -58.22 -3.65
CA GLY A 321 7.19 -56.80 -3.64
C GLY A 321 6.81 -56.33 -2.22
N TRP A 322 6.97 -55.06 -1.98
CA TRP A 322 6.64 -54.43 -0.71
C TRP A 322 5.95 -53.06 -0.92
N GLY A 323 5.11 -52.71 0.02
CA GLY A 323 4.46 -51.41 0.01
C GLY A 323 4.22 -50.87 1.39
N GLU A 324 4.26 -49.57 1.52
CA GLU A 324 3.91 -48.87 2.75
C GLU A 324 3.08 -47.64 2.45
N THR A 325 2.27 -47.24 3.43
CA THR A 325 1.59 -45.92 3.44
C THR A 325 2.21 -45.06 4.51
N TYR A 326 2.20 -43.77 4.29
CA TYR A 326 2.71 -42.80 5.25
C TYR A 326 1.85 -41.54 5.32
N THR A 327 1.93 -40.87 6.44
CA THR A 327 1.42 -39.52 6.62
C THR A 327 2.55 -38.66 7.15
N SER A 328 2.61 -37.40 6.75
CA SER A 328 3.57 -36.46 7.32
C SER A 328 2.94 -35.10 7.60
N LEU A 329 3.45 -34.50 8.63
CA LEU A 329 3.15 -33.14 9.04
C LEU A 329 4.46 -32.36 9.07
N LEU A 330 4.51 -31.25 8.37
CA LEU A 330 5.63 -30.32 8.41
C LEU A 330 5.07 -28.94 8.74
N ASN A 331 5.64 -28.32 9.76
CA ASN A 331 5.38 -26.93 10.09
C ASN A 331 6.61 -26.12 9.73
N ARG A 332 6.49 -25.23 8.76
CA ARG A 332 7.52 -24.28 8.40
C ARG A 332 7.22 -22.95 9.04
N LYS A 333 8.12 -22.49 9.90
CA LYS A 333 8.03 -21.18 10.52
C LYS A 333 8.79 -20.14 9.71
N GLU A 334 8.39 -18.90 9.87
CA GLU A 334 9.03 -17.75 9.26
C GLU A 334 10.54 -17.77 9.49
N HIS A 335 11.31 -17.67 8.42
CA HIS A 335 12.74 -17.51 8.46
C HIS A 335 13.10 -16.03 8.26
N ALA A 336 14.11 -15.55 8.99
CA ALA A 336 14.59 -14.15 8.93
C ALA A 336 15.14 -13.70 7.57
N THR A 337 15.21 -14.58 6.60
CA THR A 337 15.61 -14.29 5.22
C THR A 337 14.36 -14.20 4.35
N ASN A 338 13.99 -13.04 3.94
CA ASN A 338 13.11 -12.53 2.86
C ASN A 338 11.99 -13.40 2.23
N LEU A 339 11.86 -14.66 2.57
CA LEU A 339 10.88 -15.62 2.05
C LEU A 339 10.04 -16.15 3.21
N ALA A 340 9.32 -15.23 3.83
CA ALA A 340 8.39 -15.51 4.92
C ALA A 340 7.15 -16.26 4.41
N LEU A 341 7.35 -17.46 3.90
CA LEU A 341 6.28 -18.41 3.65
C LEU A 341 6.19 -19.34 4.86
N GLU A 342 5.39 -18.94 5.83
CA GLU A 342 4.97 -19.81 6.92
C GLU A 342 3.84 -20.69 6.40
N TYR A 343 3.96 -22.03 6.55
CA TYR A 343 2.94 -22.94 6.14
C TYR A 343 2.95 -24.23 6.96
N ASP A 344 1.77 -24.82 7.08
CA ASP A 344 1.57 -26.19 7.54
C ASP A 344 1.37 -27.10 6.32
N LEU A 345 2.18 -28.15 6.23
CA LEU A 345 2.02 -29.20 5.23
C LEU A 345 1.45 -30.45 5.89
N PHE A 346 0.34 -30.90 5.38
CA PHE A 346 -0.19 -32.24 5.65
C PHE A 346 -0.19 -33.04 4.37
N ASN A 347 0.44 -34.21 4.37
CA ASN A 347 0.35 -35.13 3.24
C ASN A 347 0.10 -36.59 3.66
N VAL A 348 -0.44 -37.33 2.72
CA VAL A 348 -0.63 -38.77 2.78
C VAL A 348 -0.05 -39.38 1.51
N GLY A 349 0.64 -40.50 1.63
CA GLY A 349 1.23 -41.16 0.49
C GLY A 349 1.30 -42.67 0.64
N ALA A 350 1.65 -43.29 -0.48
CA ALA A 350 1.95 -44.71 -0.56
C ALA A 350 3.15 -44.95 -1.48
N ASN A 351 4.07 -45.77 -1.04
CA ASN A 351 5.22 -46.22 -1.82
C ASN A 351 5.06 -47.72 -2.06
N LEU A 352 5.30 -48.13 -3.30
CA LEU A 352 5.26 -49.53 -3.72
C LEU A 352 6.57 -49.87 -4.41
N ILE A 353 7.10 -51.02 -4.16
CA ILE A 353 8.27 -51.57 -4.86
C ILE A 353 7.90 -52.96 -5.39
N SER A 354 8.28 -53.23 -6.63
CA SER A 354 8.09 -54.51 -7.28
C SER A 354 9.41 -54.96 -7.87
N PRO A 355 9.95 -56.08 -7.42
CA PRO A 355 11.19 -56.63 -7.96
C PRO A 355 11.06 -56.98 -9.43
N LEU A 356 12.12 -56.72 -10.19
CA LEU A 356 12.36 -57.14 -11.56
C LEU A 356 13.67 -57.93 -11.61
N GLU A 357 13.94 -58.59 -12.72
CA GLU A 357 15.07 -59.50 -12.86
C GLU A 357 16.49 -58.87 -12.50
N ASN A 358 16.67 -57.57 -12.84
CA ASN A 358 17.95 -56.88 -12.57
C ASN A 358 17.75 -55.50 -11.97
N SER A 359 16.57 -55.20 -11.47
CA SER A 359 16.22 -53.89 -10.91
C SER A 359 14.92 -54.02 -10.10
N ASP A 360 14.61 -52.97 -9.33
CA ASP A 360 13.32 -52.89 -8.68
C ASP A 360 12.54 -51.69 -9.23
N PHE A 361 11.28 -51.88 -9.58
CA PHE A 361 10.37 -50.83 -9.98
C PHE A 361 9.73 -50.19 -8.77
N ILE A 362 9.85 -48.86 -8.66
CA ILE A 362 9.25 -48.09 -7.56
C ILE A 362 8.14 -47.20 -8.11
N LEU A 363 7.00 -47.24 -7.42
CA LEU A 363 5.89 -46.35 -7.67
C LEU A 363 5.51 -45.62 -6.37
N ALA A 364 5.47 -44.33 -6.39
CA ALA A 364 5.12 -43.50 -5.24
C ALA A 364 3.96 -42.56 -5.56
N PHE A 365 2.98 -42.54 -4.69
CA PHE A 365 1.81 -41.66 -4.75
C PHE A 365 1.84 -40.75 -3.54
N GLU A 366 1.47 -39.49 -3.74
CA GLU A 366 1.34 -38.53 -2.64
C GLU A 366 0.24 -37.52 -2.96
N ALA A 367 -0.53 -37.16 -1.97
CA ALA A 367 -1.47 -36.06 -2.01
C ALA A 367 -1.36 -35.24 -0.72
N GLY A 368 -1.40 -33.94 -0.83
CA GLY A 368 -1.25 -33.10 0.33
C GLY A 368 -1.88 -31.72 0.18
N VAL A 369 -1.87 -31.00 1.28
CA VAL A 369 -2.32 -29.61 1.40
C VAL A 369 -1.24 -28.83 2.10
N GLN A 370 -0.81 -27.74 1.49
CA GLN A 370 -0.05 -26.69 2.14
C GLN A 370 -1.02 -25.59 2.55
N ASP A 371 -1.09 -25.31 3.83
CA ASP A 371 -1.93 -24.27 4.42
C ASP A 371 -1.03 -23.12 4.85
N PHE A 372 -1.08 -22.01 4.12
CA PHE A 372 -0.29 -20.82 4.40
C PHE A 372 -1.03 -19.92 5.37
N GLU A 373 -0.33 -19.25 6.27
CA GLU A 373 -0.92 -18.16 7.05
C GLU A 373 -1.58 -17.14 6.11
N LYS A 374 -2.78 -16.74 6.33
CA LYS A 374 -3.61 -15.84 5.50
C LYS A 374 -4.55 -16.50 4.49
N ASP A 375 -5.13 -17.63 4.87
CA ASP A 375 -6.22 -18.30 4.13
C ASP A 375 -5.86 -18.78 2.71
N HIS A 376 -4.59 -19.09 2.46
CA HIS A 376 -4.17 -19.66 1.18
C HIS A 376 -3.82 -21.14 1.34
N LYS A 377 -4.43 -21.95 0.48
CA LYS A 377 -4.20 -23.40 0.47
C LYS A 377 -3.77 -23.85 -0.92
N ILE A 378 -2.69 -24.60 -0.98
CA ILE A 378 -2.28 -25.32 -2.17
C ILE A 378 -2.55 -26.79 -1.95
N THR A 379 -3.43 -27.37 -2.78
CA THR A 379 -3.64 -28.80 -2.82
C THR A 379 -2.81 -29.38 -3.95
N TYR A 380 -2.07 -30.44 -3.68
CA TYR A 380 -1.26 -31.11 -4.71
C TYR A 380 -1.47 -32.60 -4.72
N GLN A 381 -1.24 -33.18 -5.89
CA GLN A 381 -1.16 -34.62 -6.08
C GLN A 381 0.11 -34.92 -6.89
N ASN A 382 0.83 -35.93 -6.50
CA ASN A 382 2.08 -36.28 -7.13
C ASN A 382 2.14 -37.80 -7.34
N VAL A 383 2.60 -38.22 -8.51
CA VAL A 383 2.92 -39.58 -8.84
C VAL A 383 4.37 -39.64 -9.32
N SER A 384 5.15 -40.51 -8.76
CA SER A 384 6.54 -40.74 -9.17
C SER A 384 6.74 -42.21 -9.48
N ALA A 385 7.44 -42.50 -10.55
CA ALA A 385 7.88 -43.84 -10.92
C ALA A 385 9.39 -43.82 -11.17
N GLY A 386 10.08 -44.88 -10.77
CA GLY A 386 11.52 -44.99 -10.96
C GLY A 386 12.00 -46.43 -10.96
N LEU A 387 13.24 -46.63 -11.36
CA LEU A 387 13.95 -47.89 -11.24
C LEU A 387 15.05 -47.74 -10.20
N TYR A 388 15.08 -48.66 -9.28
CA TYR A 388 16.19 -48.81 -8.35
C TYR A 388 17.11 -49.90 -8.89
N LEU A 389 18.36 -49.53 -9.14
CA LEU A 389 19.41 -50.46 -9.56
C LEU A 389 20.26 -50.77 -8.33
N PRO A 390 20.15 -51.98 -7.75
CA PRO A 390 21.03 -52.35 -6.65
C PRO A 390 22.47 -52.37 -7.18
N SER A 391 23.36 -51.63 -6.51
CA SER A 391 24.78 -51.72 -6.80
C SER A 391 25.29 -53.08 -6.27
N ASN A 392 25.83 -53.89 -7.15
CA ASN A 392 26.53 -55.13 -6.82
C ASN A 392 27.69 -54.85 -5.85
#